data_b62b31fb98ace8df7890516d8155e745
#
_entry.id   b62b31fb98ace8df7890516d8155e745
#
_cell.length_a   1.000
_cell.length_b   1.000
_cell.length_c   1.000
_cell.angle_alpha   90.00
_cell.angle_beta   90.00
_cell.angle_gamma   90.00
#
_symmetry.space_group_name_H-M   'P 1'
#
loop_
_entity.id
_entity.type
_entity.pdbx_description
1 polymer ?
#
loop_
_entity_poly.entity_id
_entity_poly.type
_entity_poly.pdbx_seq_one_letter_code
_entity_poly.pdbx_strand_id
1 'polypeptide(L)'
;MRAVGGTLVKHYREMAFMGFIPVLLNLRTILNNMKTCQEDIRRYQPDVVILIDYPGFNLKIAKYVKTQLGLPVYYYISPKIWAWKQYRIRDFRRYVDRMFCILPFETEFFRKLNYSVDYVGNPSVDSVAYYKEHQAIPKDAFIKEEGLADKLSSPCYLVAANKRSRIIYRPC
;
A
#
# COMPACT_ATOMS: atom_id res chain seq x y z
N MET A 1 3.59 -13.24 -5.81
CA MET A 1 4.26 -13.97 -4.73
C MET A 1 4.41 -15.46 -5.05
N ARG A 2 3.34 -16.22 -5.27
CA ARG A 2 3.45 -17.67 -5.59
C ARG A 2 4.32 -17.95 -6.83
N ALA A 3 4.22 -17.12 -7.87
CA ALA A 3 5.01 -17.26 -9.09
C ALA A 3 6.54 -17.11 -8.89
N VAL A 4 6.97 -16.52 -7.78
CA VAL A 4 8.38 -16.33 -7.41
C VAL A 4 8.78 -17.17 -6.18
N GLY A 5 8.04 -18.26 -5.90
CA GLY A 5 8.35 -19.20 -4.82
C GLY A 5 7.88 -18.79 -3.42
N GLY A 6 7.16 -17.67 -3.28
CA GLY A 6 6.66 -17.24 -1.98
C GLY A 6 5.43 -18.01 -1.52
N THR A 7 5.35 -18.33 -0.22
CA THR A 7 4.16 -18.92 0.41
C THR A 7 3.13 -17.86 0.72
N LEU A 8 1.89 -18.07 0.28
CA LEU A 8 0.76 -17.18 0.57
C LEU A 8 -0.08 -17.78 1.70
N VAL A 9 0.05 -17.24 2.90
CA VAL A 9 -0.73 -17.68 4.08
C VAL A 9 -2.19 -17.25 3.97
N LYS A 10 -2.43 -16.01 3.53
CA LYS A 10 -3.77 -15.47 3.34
C LYS A 10 -3.84 -14.48 2.16
N HIS A 11 -4.96 -14.47 1.45
CA HIS A 11 -5.13 -13.57 0.30
C HIS A 11 -5.61 -12.19 0.75
N TYR A 12 -5.10 -11.11 0.15
CA TYR A 12 -5.45 -9.73 0.51
C TYR A 12 -6.95 -9.43 0.44
N ARG A 13 -7.70 -10.11 -0.44
CA ARG A 13 -9.16 -9.96 -0.55
C ARG A 13 -9.91 -10.31 0.73
N GLU A 14 -9.33 -11.16 1.57
CA GLU A 14 -9.89 -11.57 2.85
C GLU A 14 -9.49 -10.62 4.00
N MET A 15 -8.59 -9.67 3.72
CA MET A 15 -8.04 -8.74 4.69
C MET A 15 -8.40 -7.29 4.42
N ALA A 16 -8.82 -6.96 3.20
CA ALA A 16 -9.05 -5.60 2.75
C ALA A 16 -10.47 -5.11 3.11
N PHE A 17 -10.65 -4.69 4.36
CA PHE A 17 -11.84 -3.99 4.79
C PHE A 17 -11.61 -2.49 4.73
N MET A 18 -12.32 -1.79 3.84
CA MET A 18 -12.24 -0.34 3.70
C MET A 18 -13.53 0.33 4.18
N GLY A 19 -13.39 1.44 4.93
CA GLY A 19 -14.48 2.21 5.48
C GLY A 19 -14.81 1.83 6.93
N PHE A 20 -15.49 2.75 7.65
CA PHE A 20 -15.76 2.60 9.09
C PHE A 20 -16.72 1.45 9.40
N ILE A 21 -17.85 1.38 8.69
CA ILE A 21 -18.88 0.35 8.92
C ILE A 21 -18.36 -1.06 8.60
N PRO A 22 -17.73 -1.35 7.44
CA PRO A 22 -17.17 -2.68 7.18
C PRO A 22 -16.09 -3.10 8.18
N VAL A 23 -15.26 -2.17 8.66
CA VAL A 23 -14.25 -2.46 9.69
C VAL A 23 -14.90 -2.84 11.01
N LEU A 24 -15.96 -2.14 11.43
CA LEU A 24 -16.66 -2.43 12.68
C LEU A 24 -17.37 -3.80 12.64
N LEU A 25 -18.06 -4.09 11.54
CA LEU A 25 -18.77 -5.37 11.35
C LEU A 25 -17.82 -6.57 11.26
N ASN A 26 -16.59 -6.35 10.79
CA ASN A 26 -15.58 -7.41 10.61
C ASN A 26 -14.47 -7.37 11.67
N LEU A 27 -14.68 -6.71 12.80
CA LEU A 27 -13.66 -6.55 13.84
C LEU A 27 -13.11 -7.91 14.33
N ARG A 28 -13.99 -8.90 14.53
CA ARG A 28 -13.60 -10.26 14.92
C ARG A 28 -12.70 -10.93 13.87
N THR A 29 -13.02 -10.77 12.59
CA THR A 29 -12.20 -11.28 11.49
C THR A 29 -10.83 -10.59 11.45
N ILE A 30 -10.77 -9.27 11.67
CA ILE A 30 -9.51 -8.51 11.72
C ILE A 30 -8.65 -9.00 12.89
N LEU A 31 -9.24 -9.23 14.07
CA LEU A 31 -8.52 -9.74 15.24
C LEU A 31 -8.01 -11.17 15.00
N ASN A 32 -8.82 -12.03 14.39
CA ASN A 32 -8.40 -13.40 14.03
C ASN A 32 -7.26 -13.35 12.99
N ASN A 33 -7.35 -12.51 11.97
CA ASN A 33 -6.29 -12.33 10.99
C ASN A 33 -4.97 -11.86 11.65
N MET A 34 -5.08 -11.01 12.67
CA MET A 34 -3.92 -10.56 13.43
C MET A 34 -3.27 -11.71 14.21
N LYS A 35 -4.06 -12.54 14.89
CA LYS A 35 -3.57 -13.74 15.60
C LYS A 35 -2.89 -14.71 14.63
N THR A 36 -3.57 -15.04 13.52
CA THR A 36 -2.99 -15.92 12.49
C THR A 36 -1.65 -15.39 11.97
N CYS A 37 -1.54 -14.07 11.71
CA CYS A 37 -0.29 -13.46 11.27
C CYS A 37 0.81 -13.57 12.34
N GLN A 38 0.48 -13.32 13.60
CA GLN A 38 1.44 -13.44 14.72
C GLN A 38 1.92 -14.88 14.92
N GLU A 39 1.01 -15.85 14.84
CA GLU A 39 1.33 -17.28 14.97
C GLU A 39 2.20 -17.75 13.81
N ASP A 40 1.90 -17.30 12.59
CA ASP A 40 2.68 -17.64 11.39
C ASP A 40 4.11 -17.08 11.47
N ILE A 41 4.28 -15.80 11.84
CA ILE A 41 5.60 -15.20 12.04
C ILE A 41 6.39 -15.97 13.11
N ARG A 42 5.74 -16.32 14.23
CA ARG A 42 6.40 -17.06 15.31
C ARG A 42 6.83 -18.47 14.87
N ARG A 43 6.00 -19.14 14.08
CA ARG A 43 6.30 -20.50 13.57
C ARG A 43 7.38 -20.49 12.50
N TYR A 44 7.35 -19.49 11.61
CA TYR A 44 8.28 -19.37 10.49
C TYR A 44 9.68 -18.91 10.94
N GLN A 45 9.78 -18.17 12.05
CA GLN A 45 11.02 -17.60 12.62
C GLN A 45 11.87 -16.85 11.57
N PRO A 46 11.34 -15.80 10.92
CA PRO A 46 12.08 -15.06 9.91
C PRO A 46 13.23 -14.24 10.53
N ASP A 47 14.26 -13.96 9.74
CA ASP A 47 15.35 -13.05 10.13
C ASP A 47 14.90 -11.59 10.17
N VAL A 48 13.88 -11.22 9.38
CA VAL A 48 13.33 -9.87 9.29
C VAL A 48 11.84 -9.92 8.88
N VAL A 49 11.05 -9.01 9.43
CA VAL A 49 9.65 -8.83 9.03
C VAL A 49 9.50 -7.54 8.23
N ILE A 50 9.06 -7.65 6.98
CA ILE A 50 8.80 -6.51 6.11
C ILE A 50 7.29 -6.24 6.06
N LEU A 51 6.89 -5.08 6.56
CA LEU A 51 5.50 -4.62 6.59
C LEU A 51 5.24 -3.66 5.43
N ILE A 52 4.20 -3.92 4.66
CA ILE A 52 3.89 -3.11 3.47
C ILE A 52 2.60 -2.34 3.70
N ASP A 53 2.67 -0.98 3.70
CA ASP A 53 1.52 -0.08 3.88
C ASP A 53 0.58 -0.50 5.04
N TYR A 54 -0.71 -0.25 4.96
CA TYR A 54 -1.79 -0.66 5.88
C TYR A 54 -1.49 -0.43 7.38
N PRO A 55 -1.24 0.82 7.80
CA PRO A 55 -0.67 1.14 9.12
C PRO A 55 -1.56 0.78 10.31
N GLY A 56 -2.87 0.68 10.11
CA GLY A 56 -3.79 0.29 11.19
C GLY A 56 -3.58 -1.13 11.71
N PHE A 57 -3.20 -2.04 10.84
CA PHE A 57 -2.89 -3.44 11.15
C PHE A 57 -1.40 -3.61 11.40
N ASN A 58 -0.58 -3.12 10.49
CA ASN A 58 0.86 -3.36 10.47
C ASN A 58 1.59 -2.79 11.70
N LEU A 59 1.18 -1.64 12.25
CA LEU A 59 1.79 -1.12 13.48
C LEU A 59 1.54 -2.02 14.70
N LYS A 60 0.42 -2.73 14.76
CA LYS A 60 0.16 -3.70 15.82
C LYS A 60 1.03 -4.95 15.66
N ILE A 61 1.24 -5.39 14.41
CA ILE A 61 2.18 -6.48 14.10
C ILE A 61 3.62 -6.02 14.41
N ALA A 62 4.03 -4.81 13.99
CA ALA A 62 5.35 -4.26 14.32
C ALA A 62 5.62 -4.27 15.84
N LYS A 63 4.64 -3.80 16.62
CA LYS A 63 4.74 -3.83 18.08
C LYS A 63 4.95 -5.26 18.59
N TYR A 64 4.14 -6.22 18.17
CA TYR A 64 4.26 -7.62 18.58
C TYR A 64 5.64 -8.19 18.21
N VAL A 65 6.05 -8.03 16.96
CA VAL A 65 7.34 -8.54 16.47
C VAL A 65 8.50 -7.97 17.27
N LYS A 66 8.49 -6.65 17.51
CA LYS A 66 9.56 -5.97 18.23
C LYS A 66 9.60 -6.30 19.71
N THR A 67 8.42 -6.37 20.36
CA THR A 67 8.37 -6.54 21.83
C THR A 67 8.33 -8.00 22.28
N GLN A 68 7.81 -8.92 21.48
CA GLN A 68 7.66 -10.32 21.85
C GLN A 68 8.69 -11.25 21.18
N LEU A 69 9.14 -10.89 19.96
CA LEU A 69 10.06 -11.73 19.19
C LEU A 69 11.47 -11.13 19.08
N GLY A 70 11.64 -9.82 19.33
CA GLY A 70 12.93 -9.14 19.23
C GLY A 70 13.48 -9.03 17.80
N LEU A 71 12.65 -9.32 16.76
CA LEU A 71 13.10 -9.36 15.38
C LEU A 71 13.18 -7.97 14.75
N PRO A 72 14.03 -7.79 13.73
CA PRO A 72 14.05 -6.57 12.92
C PRO A 72 12.73 -6.38 12.17
N VAL A 73 12.24 -5.13 12.16
CA VAL A 73 11.02 -4.72 11.46
C VAL A 73 11.36 -3.64 10.44
N TYR A 74 11.10 -3.94 9.17
CA TYR A 74 11.22 -2.99 8.07
C TYR A 74 9.81 -2.60 7.59
N TYR A 75 9.66 -1.35 7.20
CA TYR A 75 8.37 -0.83 6.76
C TYR A 75 8.50 -0.23 5.36
N TYR A 76 7.79 -0.79 4.40
CA TYR A 76 7.77 -0.32 3.02
C TYR A 76 6.45 0.38 2.71
N ILE A 77 6.51 1.46 1.98
CA ILE A 77 5.43 2.43 1.72
C ILE A 77 5.03 3.15 3.01
N SER A 78 5.77 4.22 3.33
CA SER A 78 5.53 5.03 4.52
C SER A 78 4.07 5.50 4.60
N PRO A 79 3.42 5.41 5.76
CA PRO A 79 2.06 5.92 5.91
C PRO A 79 2.03 7.43 5.77
N LYS A 80 0.97 7.96 5.19
CA LYS A 80 0.77 9.39 4.95
C LYS A 80 0.50 10.17 6.25
N ILE A 81 1.42 10.06 7.23
CA ILE A 81 1.29 10.78 8.51
C ILE A 81 1.47 12.29 8.36
N TRP A 82 2.04 12.74 7.25
CA TRP A 82 2.11 14.14 6.88
C TRP A 82 0.74 14.76 6.58
N ALA A 83 -0.24 13.96 6.16
CA ALA A 83 -1.59 14.41 5.90
C ALA A 83 -2.47 14.35 7.16
N TRP A 84 -2.27 13.33 8.02
CA TRP A 84 -3.07 13.12 9.23
C TRP A 84 -2.41 12.08 10.16
N LYS A 85 -2.79 12.09 11.45
CA LYS A 85 -2.28 11.14 12.47
C LYS A 85 -0.74 11.17 12.64
N GLN A 86 -0.15 12.36 12.62
CA GLN A 86 1.29 12.57 12.81
C GLN A 86 1.81 11.95 14.11
N TYR A 87 0.96 11.81 15.14
CA TYR A 87 1.30 11.18 16.42
C TYR A 87 1.83 9.74 16.28
N ARG A 88 1.51 9.05 15.19
CA ARG A 88 2.00 7.69 14.88
C ARG A 88 3.52 7.61 14.73
N ILE A 89 4.21 8.73 14.53
CA ILE A 89 5.68 8.75 14.48
C ILE A 89 6.30 8.13 15.73
N ARG A 90 5.63 8.21 16.89
CA ARG A 90 6.10 7.58 18.13
C ARG A 90 6.14 6.05 18.04
N ASP A 91 5.16 5.46 17.37
CA ASP A 91 5.10 4.01 17.19
C ASP A 91 6.14 3.55 16.19
N PHE A 92 6.35 4.30 15.09
CA PHE A 92 7.41 4.02 14.13
C PHE A 92 8.78 4.05 14.79
N ARG A 93 9.10 5.06 15.60
CA ARG A 93 10.37 5.13 16.34
C ARG A 93 10.60 3.96 17.30
N ARG A 94 9.53 3.40 17.85
CA ARG A 94 9.62 2.31 18.82
C ARG A 94 9.70 0.94 18.21
N TYR A 95 9.04 0.73 17.09
CA TYR A 95 8.75 -0.61 16.58
C TYR A 95 9.24 -0.86 15.16
N VAL A 96 9.78 0.13 14.47
CA VAL A 96 10.27 0.01 13.08
C VAL A 96 11.74 0.41 13.03
N ASP A 97 12.58 -0.49 12.57
CA ASP A 97 14.02 -0.28 12.48
C ASP A 97 14.42 0.48 11.21
N ARG A 98 13.75 0.20 10.09
CA ARG A 98 13.97 0.92 8.83
C ARG A 98 12.65 1.19 8.13
N MET A 99 12.50 2.39 7.62
CA MET A 99 11.31 2.78 6.84
C MET A 99 11.73 3.23 5.44
N PHE A 100 11.03 2.69 4.45
CA PHE A 100 11.21 2.99 3.04
C PHE A 100 10.01 3.81 2.52
N CYS A 101 10.28 5.00 2.02
CA CYS A 101 9.26 5.88 1.45
C CYS A 101 9.28 5.86 -0.08
N ILE A 102 8.14 6.16 -0.68
CA ILE A 102 7.94 6.12 -2.12
C ILE A 102 7.73 7.52 -2.75
N LEU A 103 7.64 8.56 -1.92
CA LEU A 103 7.50 9.94 -2.36
C LEU A 103 8.73 10.74 -1.92
N PRO A 104 9.40 11.47 -2.83
CA PRO A 104 10.67 12.15 -2.52
C PRO A 104 10.57 13.14 -1.36
N PHE A 105 9.48 13.88 -1.24
CA PHE A 105 9.29 14.89 -0.20
C PHE A 105 9.14 14.30 1.21
N GLU A 106 8.85 13.00 1.33
CA GLU A 106 8.69 12.32 2.63
C GLU A 106 10.00 12.27 3.40
N THR A 107 11.14 12.18 2.71
CA THR A 107 12.47 12.24 3.36
C THR A 107 12.66 13.52 4.15
N GLU A 108 12.35 14.66 3.56
CA GLU A 108 12.42 15.97 4.20
C GLU A 108 11.41 16.08 5.37
N PHE A 109 10.19 15.61 5.16
CA PHE A 109 9.15 15.60 6.18
C PHE A 109 9.58 14.79 7.42
N PHE A 110 10.06 13.56 7.23
CA PHE A 110 10.49 12.71 8.33
C PHE A 110 11.77 13.25 9.01
N ARG A 111 12.68 13.85 8.25
CA ARG A 111 13.87 14.52 8.78
C ARG A 111 13.50 15.63 9.77
N LYS A 112 12.49 16.46 9.47
CA LYS A 112 11.95 17.48 10.38
C LYS A 112 11.37 16.89 11.67
N LEU A 113 10.96 15.63 11.64
CA LEU A 113 10.51 14.89 12.80
C LEU A 113 11.65 14.11 13.50
N ASN A 114 12.93 14.34 13.17
CA ASN A 114 14.06 13.58 13.66
C ASN A 114 13.89 12.06 13.49
N TYR A 115 13.42 11.64 12.31
CA TYR A 115 13.26 10.24 11.93
C TYR A 115 13.85 10.00 10.55
N SER A 116 14.79 9.06 10.44
CA SER A 116 15.43 8.74 9.16
C SER A 116 14.57 7.78 8.36
N VAL A 117 14.43 8.04 7.06
CA VAL A 117 13.76 7.16 6.09
C VAL A 117 14.57 7.10 4.81
N ASP A 118 14.48 5.97 4.11
CA ASP A 118 15.13 5.77 2.82
C ASP A 118 14.13 5.95 1.68
N TYR A 119 14.42 6.82 0.71
CA TYR A 119 13.63 6.91 -0.51
C TYR A 119 14.06 5.81 -1.50
N VAL A 120 13.13 4.98 -1.92
CA VAL A 120 13.41 3.79 -2.76
C VAL A 120 12.71 3.81 -4.12
N GLY A 121 12.15 4.96 -4.51
CA GLY A 121 11.35 5.06 -5.73
C GLY A 121 9.88 4.70 -5.51
N ASN A 122 9.08 4.92 -6.55
CA ASN A 122 7.63 4.71 -6.51
C ASN A 122 7.23 3.56 -7.43
N PRO A 123 6.69 2.44 -6.91
CA PRO A 123 6.31 1.28 -7.71
C PRO A 123 5.24 1.59 -8.78
N SER A 124 4.48 2.67 -8.63
CA SER A 124 3.54 3.09 -9.66
C SER A 124 4.25 3.57 -10.93
N VAL A 125 5.46 4.12 -10.82
CA VAL A 125 6.27 4.53 -11.98
C VAL A 125 6.65 3.32 -12.81
N ASP A 126 7.11 2.25 -12.15
CA ASP A 126 7.47 1.00 -12.80
C ASP A 126 6.27 0.34 -13.46
N SER A 127 5.10 0.37 -12.78
CA SER A 127 3.85 -0.15 -13.33
C SER A 127 3.40 0.61 -14.58
N VAL A 128 3.53 1.94 -14.59
CA VAL A 128 3.21 2.77 -15.76
C VAL A 128 4.20 2.54 -16.90
N ALA A 129 5.49 2.42 -16.59
CA ALA A 129 6.52 2.12 -17.59
C ALA A 129 6.25 0.76 -18.25
N TYR A 130 6.02 -0.27 -17.43
CA TYR A 130 5.68 -1.59 -17.92
C TYR A 130 4.42 -1.59 -18.81
N TYR A 131 3.36 -0.89 -18.38
CA TYR A 131 2.13 -0.77 -19.18
C TYR A 131 2.40 -0.10 -20.53
N LYS A 132 3.15 1.00 -20.55
CA LYS A 132 3.50 1.72 -21.78
C LYS A 132 4.28 0.84 -22.76
N GLU A 133 5.16 0.01 -22.25
CA GLU A 133 6.01 -0.85 -23.07
C GLU A 133 5.28 -2.08 -23.63
N HIS A 134 4.37 -2.69 -22.83
CA HIS A 134 3.81 -4.00 -23.16
C HIS A 134 2.32 -4.00 -23.48
N GLN A 135 1.57 -2.99 -23.06
CA GLN A 135 0.11 -3.00 -23.10
C GLN A 135 -0.51 -1.71 -23.65
N ALA A 136 0.28 -0.67 -23.92
CA ALA A 136 -0.26 0.59 -24.40
C ALA A 136 -0.84 0.42 -25.82
N ILE A 137 -2.10 0.75 -25.98
CA ILE A 137 -2.75 0.82 -27.29
C ILE A 137 -2.34 2.13 -27.97
N PRO A 138 -1.94 2.11 -29.26
CA PRO A 138 -1.68 3.33 -30.01
C PRO A 138 -2.88 4.28 -29.96
N LYS A 139 -2.63 5.58 -29.88
CA LYS A 139 -3.66 6.61 -29.74
C LYS A 139 -4.78 6.45 -30.79
N ASP A 140 -4.40 6.23 -32.05
CA ASP A 140 -5.34 6.13 -33.16
C ASP A 140 -6.22 4.87 -33.05
N ALA A 141 -5.64 3.74 -32.59
CA ALA A 141 -6.39 2.53 -32.33
C ALA A 141 -7.39 2.72 -31.18
N PHE A 142 -6.97 3.38 -30.10
CA PHE A 142 -7.84 3.70 -28.96
C PHE A 142 -8.98 4.64 -29.36
N ILE A 143 -8.69 5.70 -30.12
CA ILE A 143 -9.71 6.64 -30.62
C ILE A 143 -10.76 5.91 -31.48
N LYS A 144 -10.32 4.99 -32.33
CA LYS A 144 -11.19 4.19 -33.19
C LYS A 144 -12.04 3.20 -32.39
N GLU A 145 -11.44 2.48 -31.46
CA GLU A 145 -12.10 1.48 -30.61
C GLU A 145 -13.17 2.11 -29.71
N GLU A 146 -12.89 3.28 -29.15
CA GLU A 146 -13.79 4.00 -28.25
C GLU A 146 -14.77 4.96 -28.98
N GLY A 147 -14.71 5.04 -30.30
CA GLY A 147 -15.60 5.90 -31.10
C GLY A 147 -15.43 7.39 -30.86
N LEU A 148 -14.19 7.83 -30.60
CA LEU A 148 -13.82 9.21 -30.20
C LEU A 148 -13.33 10.07 -31.39
N ALA A 149 -13.44 9.60 -32.63
CA ALA A 149 -12.83 10.25 -33.80
C ALA A 149 -13.19 11.72 -33.98
N ASP A 150 -14.39 12.14 -33.55
CA ASP A 150 -14.88 13.52 -33.69
C ASP A 150 -14.92 14.28 -32.37
N LYS A 151 -14.31 13.76 -31.32
CA LYS A 151 -14.34 14.37 -29.99
C LYS A 151 -12.95 14.89 -29.58
N LEU A 152 -12.87 16.16 -29.20
CA LEU A 152 -11.70 16.72 -28.54
C LEU A 152 -11.44 15.95 -27.23
N SER A 153 -10.35 15.19 -27.18
CA SER A 153 -9.96 14.45 -25.99
C SER A 153 -9.30 15.39 -24.98
N SER A 154 -10.01 15.72 -23.93
CA SER A 154 -9.40 16.27 -22.72
C SER A 154 -8.90 15.12 -21.84
N PRO A 155 -7.70 15.21 -21.23
CA PRO A 155 -7.20 14.16 -20.34
C PRO A 155 -8.14 14.00 -19.14
N CYS A 156 -8.81 12.86 -19.07
CA CYS A 156 -9.62 12.50 -17.91
C CYS A 156 -8.80 11.63 -16.96
N TYR A 157 -8.59 12.09 -15.73
CA TYR A 157 -7.95 11.28 -14.70
C TYR A 157 -8.98 10.39 -14.01
N LEU A 158 -8.94 9.10 -14.32
CA LEU A 158 -9.73 8.08 -13.62
C LEU A 158 -9.07 7.77 -12.28
N VAL A 159 -9.67 8.21 -11.20
CA VAL A 159 -9.38 7.70 -9.86
C VAL A 159 -10.26 6.48 -9.63
N ALA A 160 -9.71 5.30 -9.81
CA ALA A 160 -10.39 4.05 -9.52
C ALA A 160 -10.54 3.86 -8.01
N ALA A 161 -11.65 4.27 -7.46
CA ALA A 161 -12.10 3.92 -6.12
C ALA A 161 -13.29 2.99 -6.23
N ASN A 162 -13.03 1.70 -6.10
CA ASN A 162 -14.03 0.65 -5.91
C ASN A 162 -14.89 0.22 -7.13
N LYS A 163 -15.39 -1.03 -7.09
CA LYS A 163 -16.05 -1.89 -8.08
C LYS A 163 -17.26 -1.31 -8.86
N ARG A 164 -17.53 -0.01 -8.82
CA ARG A 164 -18.63 0.66 -9.52
C ARG A 164 -18.24 2.04 -10.05
N SER A 165 -17.08 2.20 -10.65
CA SER A 165 -16.79 3.43 -11.39
C SER A 165 -17.51 3.40 -12.74
N ARG A 166 -18.65 4.07 -12.83
CA ARG A 166 -19.21 4.50 -14.12
C ARG A 166 -18.31 5.60 -14.64
N ILE A 167 -17.84 5.46 -15.87
CA ILE A 167 -17.14 6.51 -16.60
C ILE A 167 -18.14 7.65 -16.79
N ILE A 168 -17.94 8.77 -16.09
CA ILE A 168 -18.75 9.98 -16.30
C ILE A 168 -17.92 10.89 -17.19
N TYR A 169 -18.23 10.91 -18.47
CA TYR A 169 -17.78 11.96 -19.38
C TYR A 169 -18.58 13.23 -19.07
N ARG A 170 -17.94 14.30 -18.64
CA ARG A 170 -18.49 15.64 -18.76
C ARG A 170 -17.80 16.29 -19.95
N PRO A 171 -18.52 16.64 -21.02
CA PRO A 171 -17.99 17.55 -22.02
C PRO A 171 -17.84 18.93 -21.37
N CYS A 172 -16.69 19.58 -21.60
CA CYS A 172 -16.51 21.01 -21.38
C CYS A 172 -17.22 21.77 -22.50
#